data_b1576ed3a1438e51581de06b4ea43046
#
_entry.id   b1576ed3a1438e51581de06b4ea43046
#
_cell.length_a   1.000
_cell.length_b   1.000
_cell.length_c   1.000
_cell.angle_alpha   90.00
_cell.angle_beta   90.00
_cell.angle_gamma   90.00
#
_symmetry.space_group_name_H-M   'P 1'
#
loop_
_entity.id
_entity.type
_entity.pdbx_description
1 polymer ?
#
loop_
_entity_poly.entity_id
_entity_poly.type
_entity_poly.pdbx_seq_one_letter_code
_entity_poly.pdbx_strand_id
1 'polypeptide(L)'
;MNFYVTSGTPDYMEKLIVKNPQQPLILLHGNGNSVVLHETDKKSIFAVPRKFEVIAQDGQFTQKGYFTFFNMPIMSDERPVFEKKALDVIPALNSNDAVIAYRLLRPVKAETYLFIIQWGGPASYEVWKDSNEYKKE
;
A
#
# COMPACT_ATOMS: atom_id res chain seq x y z
N MET A 1 14.16 -0.60 -2.41
CA MET A 1 12.99 -0.58 -3.31
C MET A 1 12.10 0.59 -2.95
N ASN A 2 11.80 1.42 -3.92
CA ASN A 2 10.91 2.56 -3.72
C ASN A 2 9.49 2.20 -4.13
N PHE A 3 8.54 2.89 -3.52
CA PHE A 3 7.13 2.70 -3.83
C PHE A 3 6.50 4.07 -4.06
N TYR A 4 5.87 4.25 -5.20
CA TYR A 4 5.26 5.53 -5.57
C TYR A 4 3.76 5.38 -5.68
N VAL A 5 3.03 6.37 -5.18
CA VAL A 5 1.57 6.40 -5.22
C VAL A 5 1.13 7.73 -5.80
N THR A 6 0.27 7.68 -6.79
CA THR A 6 -0.37 8.89 -7.32
C THR A 6 -1.87 8.65 -7.42
N SER A 7 -2.65 9.73 -7.35
CA SER A 7 -4.10 9.65 -7.44
C SER A 7 -4.64 10.77 -8.31
N GLY A 8 -5.84 10.58 -8.83
CA GLY A 8 -6.49 11.55 -9.68
C GLY A 8 -7.78 11.00 -10.26
N THR A 9 -8.27 11.64 -11.31
CA THR A 9 -9.50 11.17 -11.97
C THR A 9 -9.25 9.83 -12.66
N PRO A 10 -10.29 8.98 -12.76
CA PRO A 10 -10.14 7.68 -13.43
C PRO A 10 -9.59 7.82 -14.85
N ASP A 11 -10.07 8.77 -15.62
CA ASP A 11 -9.62 8.95 -17.01
C ASP A 11 -8.13 9.26 -17.09
N TYR A 12 -7.63 10.15 -16.23
CA TYR A 12 -6.21 10.51 -16.21
C TYR A 12 -5.35 9.33 -15.80
N MET A 13 -5.78 8.61 -14.78
CA MET A 13 -5.02 7.46 -14.28
C MET A 13 -4.96 6.32 -15.31
N GLU A 14 -6.05 6.08 -16.03
CA GLU A 14 -6.08 5.08 -17.09
C GLU A 14 -5.11 5.46 -18.23
N LYS A 15 -5.02 6.75 -18.55
CA LYS A 15 -4.06 7.23 -19.56
C LYS A 15 -2.62 6.97 -19.15
N LEU A 16 -2.31 7.08 -17.86
CA LEU A 16 -0.96 6.76 -17.37
C LEU A 16 -0.61 5.30 -17.62
N ILE A 17 -1.55 4.39 -17.41
CA ILE A 17 -1.35 2.96 -17.66
C ILE A 17 -1.07 2.72 -19.14
N VAL A 18 -1.88 3.32 -20.01
CA VAL A 18 -1.74 3.15 -21.48
C VAL A 18 -0.41 3.69 -21.98
N LYS A 19 0.04 4.81 -21.43
CA LYS A 19 1.32 5.43 -21.85
C LYS A 19 2.55 4.67 -21.38
N ASN A 20 2.39 3.81 -20.36
CA ASN A 20 3.52 3.12 -19.74
C ASN A 20 3.28 1.60 -19.68
N PRO A 21 3.04 0.94 -20.82
CA PRO A 21 2.68 -0.47 -20.84
C PRO A 21 3.79 -1.40 -20.35
N GLN A 22 5.04 -0.93 -20.32
CA GLN A 22 6.18 -1.72 -19.86
C GLN A 22 6.40 -1.66 -18.35
N GLN A 23 5.67 -0.77 -17.65
CA GLN A 23 5.86 -0.57 -16.21
C GLN A 23 4.89 -1.44 -15.42
N PRO A 24 5.34 -2.00 -14.27
CA PRO A 24 4.47 -2.81 -13.41
C PRO A 24 3.55 -1.91 -12.57
N LEU A 25 2.50 -1.38 -13.17
CA LEU A 25 1.57 -0.46 -12.53
C LEU A 25 0.30 -1.18 -12.09
N ILE A 26 -0.23 -0.80 -10.93
CA ILE A 26 -1.51 -1.29 -10.42
C ILE A 26 -2.47 -0.11 -10.36
N LEU A 27 -3.62 -0.25 -11.02
CA LEU A 27 -4.67 0.78 -11.05
C LEU A 27 -5.82 0.35 -10.16
N LEU A 28 -6.17 1.21 -9.20
CA LEU A 28 -7.25 0.97 -8.26
C LEU A 28 -8.28 2.09 -8.34
N HIS A 29 -9.55 1.72 -8.30
CA HIS A 29 -10.66 2.69 -8.31
C HIS A 29 -11.32 2.74 -6.94
N GLY A 30 -11.63 3.95 -6.47
CA GLY A 30 -12.32 4.18 -5.21
C GLY A 30 -13.42 5.21 -5.38
N ASN A 31 -13.80 5.85 -4.29
CA ASN A 31 -14.92 6.81 -4.27
C ASN A 31 -14.59 8.09 -5.06
N GLY A 32 -14.85 8.06 -6.37
CA GLY A 32 -14.68 9.22 -7.24
C GLY A 32 -13.24 9.45 -7.73
N ASN A 33 -12.26 8.73 -7.17
CA ASN A 33 -10.87 8.86 -7.58
C ASN A 33 -10.27 7.50 -7.91
N SER A 34 -9.16 7.54 -8.64
CA SER A 34 -8.36 6.35 -8.91
C SER A 34 -6.95 6.55 -8.39
N VAL A 35 -6.29 5.45 -8.07
CA VAL A 35 -4.93 5.44 -7.53
C VAL A 35 -4.08 4.51 -8.37
N VAL A 36 -2.86 4.94 -8.69
CA VAL A 36 -1.88 4.09 -9.38
C VAL A 36 -0.71 3.83 -8.46
N LEU A 37 -0.33 2.57 -8.33
CA LEU A 37 0.80 2.11 -7.52
C LEU A 37 1.95 1.70 -8.44
N HIS A 38 3.17 2.10 -8.08
CA HIS A 38 4.37 1.77 -8.85
C HIS A 38 5.52 1.45 -7.91
N GLU A 39 5.94 0.19 -7.90
CA GLU A 39 7.08 -0.27 -7.11
C GLU A 39 8.28 -0.43 -8.03
N THR A 40 9.38 0.30 -7.76
CA THR A 40 10.56 0.30 -8.63
C THR A 40 11.79 0.81 -7.89
N ASP A 41 12.96 0.39 -8.34
CA ASP A 41 14.25 0.93 -7.88
C ASP A 41 14.60 2.23 -8.60
N LYS A 42 13.88 2.55 -9.67
CA LYS A 42 14.17 3.68 -10.53
C LYS A 42 13.36 4.90 -10.13
N LYS A 43 13.53 5.99 -10.86
CA LYS A 43 12.74 7.20 -10.65
C LYS A 43 11.28 6.95 -11.03
N SER A 44 10.39 7.71 -10.38
CA SER A 44 8.97 7.63 -10.68
C SER A 44 8.68 8.13 -12.09
N ILE A 45 7.68 7.52 -12.74
CA ILE A 45 7.10 8.01 -13.98
C ILE A 45 6.04 9.07 -13.73
N PHE A 46 5.67 9.29 -12.46
CA PHE A 46 4.62 10.25 -12.09
C PHE A 46 5.19 11.66 -11.95
N ALA A 47 4.38 12.66 -12.27
CA ALA A 47 4.81 14.07 -12.15
C ALA A 47 4.97 14.49 -10.69
N VAL A 48 3.98 14.16 -9.84
CA VAL A 48 3.99 14.53 -8.41
C VAL A 48 3.55 13.33 -7.59
N PRO A 49 4.41 12.33 -7.39
CA PRO A 49 4.05 11.16 -6.62
C PRO A 49 4.29 11.33 -5.14
N ARG A 50 3.57 10.54 -4.33
CA ARG A 50 3.96 10.28 -2.96
C ARG A 50 5.03 9.18 -3.00
N LYS A 51 6.17 9.44 -2.39
CA LYS A 51 7.29 8.50 -2.40
C LYS A 51 7.45 7.83 -1.04
N PHE A 52 7.65 6.52 -1.06
CA PHE A 52 7.84 5.70 0.14
C PHE A 52 9.01 4.74 -0.04
N GLU A 53 9.57 4.31 1.09
CA GLU A 53 10.49 3.18 1.14
C GLU A 53 9.74 1.96 1.67
N VAL A 54 9.97 0.80 1.05
CA VAL A 54 9.35 -0.45 1.51
C VAL A 54 10.15 -0.97 2.69
N ILE A 55 9.52 -1.08 3.87
CA ILE A 55 10.17 -1.58 5.07
C ILE A 55 9.71 -2.98 5.48
N ALA A 56 8.59 -3.46 4.94
CA ALA A 56 8.14 -4.85 5.08
C ALA A 56 7.28 -5.19 3.88
N GLN A 57 7.41 -6.42 3.39
CA GLN A 57 6.68 -6.85 2.20
C GLN A 57 6.53 -8.35 2.15
N ASP A 58 5.47 -8.79 1.45
CA ASP A 58 5.29 -10.18 1.07
C ASP A 58 4.36 -10.23 -0.15
N GLY A 59 4.61 -11.17 -1.05
CA GLY A 59 3.82 -11.35 -2.26
C GLY A 59 3.96 -10.21 -3.27
N GLN A 60 3.21 -10.33 -4.35
CA GLN A 60 3.13 -9.28 -5.37
C GLN A 60 1.69 -8.83 -5.55
N PHE A 61 1.48 -7.52 -5.63
CA PHE A 61 0.16 -6.98 -5.93
C PHE A 61 -0.25 -7.36 -7.34
N THR A 62 -1.53 -7.74 -7.47
CA THR A 62 -2.15 -8.04 -8.74
C THR A 62 -3.30 -7.07 -8.96
N GLN A 63 -3.85 -7.06 -10.17
CA GLN A 63 -4.94 -6.16 -10.53
C GLN A 63 -6.30 -6.61 -9.96
N LYS A 64 -6.35 -7.76 -9.32
CA LYS A 64 -7.57 -8.37 -8.78
C LYS A 64 -7.61 -8.28 -7.26
N GLY A 65 -8.81 -8.47 -6.69
CA GLY A 65 -8.97 -8.56 -5.25
C GLY A 65 -9.33 -7.23 -4.62
N TYR A 66 -9.21 -7.19 -3.30
CA TYR A 66 -9.63 -6.07 -2.49
C TYR A 66 -8.41 -5.47 -1.79
N PHE A 67 -8.24 -4.15 -1.89
CA PHE A 67 -7.11 -3.45 -1.29
C PHE A 67 -7.60 -2.58 -0.13
N THR A 68 -6.85 -2.61 0.97
CA THR A 68 -7.07 -1.68 2.08
C THR A 68 -5.84 -0.81 2.27
N PHE A 69 -6.07 0.47 2.51
CA PHE A 69 -5.03 1.48 2.72
C PHE A 69 -5.16 2.04 4.12
N PHE A 70 -4.12 1.87 4.92
CA PHE A 70 -4.09 2.44 6.28
C PHE A 70 -3.09 3.60 6.28
N ASN A 71 -3.61 4.81 6.43
CA ASN A 71 -2.80 6.03 6.50
C ASN A 71 -2.55 6.35 7.97
N MET A 72 -1.27 6.38 8.37
CA MET A 72 -0.89 6.54 9.77
C MET A 72 0.10 7.70 9.88
N PRO A 73 -0.38 8.89 10.29
CA PRO A 73 0.52 10.03 10.52
C PRO A 73 1.31 9.80 11.81
N ILE A 74 2.64 9.77 11.69
CA ILE A 74 3.54 9.49 12.80
C ILE A 74 4.58 10.59 12.88
N MET A 75 4.72 11.22 14.04
CA MET A 75 5.72 12.25 14.26
C MET A 75 7.13 11.66 14.22
N SER A 76 8.10 12.45 13.79
CA SER A 76 9.46 11.96 13.52
C SER A 76 10.10 11.26 14.72
N ASP A 77 9.88 11.78 15.93
CA ASP A 77 10.46 11.20 17.15
C ASP A 77 9.80 9.90 17.58
N GLU A 78 8.62 9.60 17.04
CA GLU A 78 7.88 8.39 17.37
C GLU A 78 8.09 7.26 16.33
N ARG A 79 8.76 7.55 15.23
CA ARG A 79 8.95 6.57 14.13
C ARG A 79 9.60 5.26 14.56
N PRO A 80 10.69 5.25 15.33
CA PRO A 80 11.31 3.98 15.72
C PRO A 80 10.39 3.07 16.50
N VAL A 81 9.62 3.63 17.43
CA VAL A 81 8.67 2.87 18.24
C VAL A 81 7.52 2.36 17.38
N PHE A 82 6.99 3.21 16.50
CA PHE A 82 5.92 2.83 15.60
C PHE A 82 6.35 1.69 14.67
N GLU A 83 7.53 1.80 14.06
CA GLU A 83 8.01 0.78 13.12
C GLU A 83 8.22 -0.56 13.80
N LYS A 84 8.71 -0.57 15.04
CA LYS A 84 8.86 -1.80 15.79
C LYS A 84 7.51 -2.47 16.05
N LYS A 85 6.51 -1.69 16.49
CA LYS A 85 5.17 -2.21 16.75
C LYS A 85 4.52 -2.74 15.47
N ALA A 86 4.69 -2.03 14.36
CA ALA A 86 4.14 -2.46 13.08
C ALA A 86 4.77 -3.78 12.62
N LEU A 87 6.08 -3.94 12.78
CA LEU A 87 6.76 -5.17 12.40
C LEU A 87 6.35 -6.35 13.28
N ASP A 88 5.95 -6.11 14.52
CA ASP A 88 5.47 -7.18 15.41
C ASP A 88 4.12 -7.76 14.96
N VAL A 89 3.36 -7.03 14.15
CA VAL A 89 2.08 -7.49 13.62
C VAL A 89 2.24 -8.35 12.36
N ILE A 90 3.36 -8.21 11.67
CA ILE A 90 3.61 -8.87 10.39
C ILE A 90 3.46 -10.40 10.43
N PRO A 91 3.95 -11.12 11.47
CA PRO A 91 3.76 -12.58 11.51
C PRO A 91 2.29 -13.02 11.46
N ALA A 92 1.38 -12.25 12.07
CA ALA A 92 -0.05 -12.56 12.02
C ALA A 92 -0.60 -12.43 10.60
N LEU A 93 -0.12 -11.43 9.85
CA LEU A 93 -0.51 -11.27 8.43
C LEU A 93 0.05 -12.41 7.57
N ASN A 94 1.30 -12.81 7.80
CA ASN A 94 1.92 -13.90 7.04
C ASN A 94 1.19 -15.22 7.22
N SER A 95 0.55 -15.43 8.36
CA SER A 95 -0.20 -16.67 8.63
C SER A 95 -1.65 -16.61 8.14
N ASN A 96 -2.09 -15.48 7.59
CA ASN A 96 -3.46 -15.31 7.10
C ASN A 96 -3.53 -15.63 5.61
N ASP A 97 -4.12 -16.77 5.26
CA ASP A 97 -4.20 -17.24 3.87
C ASP A 97 -5.02 -16.32 2.96
N ALA A 98 -5.86 -15.46 3.54
CA ALA A 98 -6.67 -14.53 2.77
C ALA A 98 -5.89 -13.29 2.31
N VAL A 99 -4.70 -13.08 2.85
CA VAL A 99 -3.81 -11.98 2.44
C VAL A 99 -3.01 -12.42 1.23
N ILE A 100 -3.16 -11.70 0.11
CA ILE A 100 -2.44 -12.00 -1.13
C ILE A 100 -1.05 -11.36 -1.09
N ALA A 101 -0.99 -10.10 -0.68
CA ALA A 101 0.26 -9.35 -0.62
C ALA A 101 0.10 -8.14 0.29
N TYR A 102 1.21 -7.61 0.80
CA TYR A 102 1.20 -6.38 1.57
C TYR A 102 2.49 -5.60 1.39
N ARG A 103 2.40 -4.30 1.67
CA ARG A 103 3.56 -3.39 1.70
C ARG A 103 3.38 -2.43 2.87
N LEU A 104 4.36 -2.43 3.78
CA LEU A 104 4.44 -1.41 4.83
C LEU A 104 5.44 -0.37 4.34
N LEU A 105 4.98 0.88 4.24
CA LEU A 105 5.69 1.94 3.54
C LEU A 105 6.04 3.09 4.48
N ARG A 106 7.34 3.45 4.48
CA ARG A 106 7.85 4.60 5.23
C ARG A 106 7.86 5.82 4.31
N PRO A 107 7.24 6.94 4.72
CA PRO A 107 7.21 8.14 3.86
C PRO A 107 8.60 8.76 3.70
N VAL A 108 8.86 9.29 2.51
CA VAL A 108 10.03 10.09 2.21
C VAL A 108 9.57 11.54 2.12
N LYS A 109 10.11 12.43 2.95
CA LYS A 109 9.75 13.86 3.01
C LYS A 109 8.29 14.12 3.46
N ALA A 110 7.71 13.20 4.22
CA ALA A 110 6.35 13.36 4.74
C ALA A 110 6.25 12.63 6.08
N GLU A 111 5.10 12.71 6.75
CA GLU A 111 4.91 12.10 8.06
C GLU A 111 3.97 10.91 8.05
N THR A 112 3.20 10.72 6.98
CA THR A 112 2.16 9.68 6.93
C THR A 112 2.70 8.39 6.36
N TYR A 113 2.77 7.36 7.19
CA TYR A 113 3.04 5.99 6.76
C TYR A 113 1.82 5.43 6.03
N LEU A 114 2.06 4.47 5.15
CA LEU A 114 1.01 3.81 4.41
C LEU A 114 1.20 2.30 4.50
N PHE A 115 0.14 1.60 4.90
CA PHE A 115 0.13 0.15 4.92
C PHE A 115 -0.92 -0.31 3.90
N ILE A 116 -0.48 -0.97 2.84
CA ILE A 116 -1.36 -1.46 1.78
C ILE A 116 -1.41 -2.97 1.87
N ILE A 117 -2.63 -3.52 2.00
CA ILE A 117 -2.85 -4.97 2.05
C ILE A 117 -3.83 -5.35 0.96
N GLN A 118 -3.47 -6.36 0.18
CA GLN A 118 -4.36 -6.96 -0.82
C GLN A 118 -4.95 -8.24 -0.28
N TRP A 119 -6.28 -8.30 -0.29
CA TRP A 119 -7.06 -9.44 0.21
C TRP A 119 -7.71 -10.18 -0.95
N GLY A 120 -8.08 -11.44 -0.74
CA GLY A 120 -8.82 -12.21 -1.71
C GLY A 120 -10.21 -11.65 -2.01
N GLY A 121 -10.78 -10.90 -1.06
CA GLY A 121 -12.06 -10.22 -1.23
C GLY A 121 -12.40 -9.40 0.00
N PRO A 122 -13.45 -8.56 -0.05
CA PRO A 122 -13.82 -7.71 1.09
C PRO A 122 -14.23 -8.49 2.33
N ALA A 123 -14.80 -9.68 2.17
CA ALA A 123 -15.19 -10.51 3.32
C ALA A 123 -13.98 -10.91 4.17
N SER A 124 -12.85 -11.20 3.52
CA SER A 124 -11.62 -11.57 4.22
C SER A 124 -11.09 -10.43 5.07
N TYR A 125 -11.16 -9.20 4.56
CA TYR A 125 -10.77 -8.02 5.31
C TYR A 125 -11.69 -7.80 6.51
N GLU A 126 -13.01 -7.96 6.34
CA GLU A 126 -13.97 -7.77 7.44
C GLU A 126 -13.71 -8.74 8.58
N VAL A 127 -13.40 -10.00 8.28
CA VAL A 127 -13.05 -10.99 9.29
C VAL A 127 -11.80 -10.57 10.05
N TRP A 128 -10.76 -10.14 9.35
CA TRP A 128 -9.51 -9.70 9.98
C TRP A 128 -9.71 -8.44 10.82
N LYS A 129 -10.51 -7.50 10.32
CA LYS A 129 -10.80 -6.24 11.01
C LYS A 129 -11.42 -6.46 12.37
N ASP A 130 -12.25 -7.49 12.51
CA ASP A 130 -12.90 -7.84 13.78
C ASP A 130 -12.03 -8.72 14.67
N SER A 131 -10.82 -9.09 14.20
CA SER A 131 -9.92 -9.95 14.95
C SER A 131 -9.06 -9.15 15.94
N ASN A 132 -8.45 -9.87 16.88
CA ASN A 132 -7.55 -9.26 17.86
C ASN A 132 -6.26 -8.74 17.22
N GLU A 133 -5.84 -9.31 16.10
CA GLU A 133 -4.63 -8.89 15.39
C GLU A 133 -4.76 -7.45 14.90
N TYR A 134 -5.92 -7.09 14.35
CA TYR A 134 -6.16 -5.72 13.89
C TYR A 134 -6.03 -4.71 15.04
N LYS A 135 -6.57 -5.06 16.19
CA LYS A 135 -6.61 -4.15 17.35
C LYS A 135 -5.24 -3.90 17.95
N LYS A 136 -4.23 -4.72 17.62
CA LYS A 136 -2.86 -4.55 18.10
C LYS A 136 -2.07 -3.53 17.29
N GLU A 137 -2.55 -3.16 16.12
CA GLU A 137 -1.95 -2.09 15.33
C GLU A 137 -2.26 -0.70 15.97
#